data_9bc90d32e2e8170f112982f76f05b36f
#
_entry.id   9bc90d32e2e8170f112982f76f05b36f
#
_cell.length_a   1.000
_cell.length_b   1.000
_cell.length_c   1.000
_cell.angle_alpha   90.00
_cell.angle_beta   90.00
_cell.angle_gamma   90.00
#
_symmetry.space_group_name_H-M   'P 1'
#
loop_
_entity.id
_entity.type
_entity.pdbx_description
1 polymer ?
#
loop_
_entity_poly.entity_id
_entity_poly.type
_entity_poly.pdbx_seq_one_letter_code
_entity_poly.pdbx_strand_id
1 'polypeptide(L)'
;MNIWIIIGIGIVAIASIFYAIYKQKINKAREQQRLTLTQNISHELKTPVASIRGVLETLLMHPDMDEHQRSLFIERAYQQSGRLANLVEDISTINKLDTQTDFYTRLQLDLYTIVENVVQDLSLRATQAGAKISHNIPKHLIITGNYTLLYSIFHNIVENAINYVEKAEIIIQLTHQDPGNVYFSISDNGQGIPSDALAHIFEHFYRVDKGRSRKQGGTGL
;
A
#
# COMPACT_ATOMS: atom_id res chain seq x y z
N MET A 1 -8.80 53.57 -28.32
CA MET A 1 -8.75 52.37 -27.48
C MET A 1 -7.35 52.29 -26.85
N ASN A 2 -7.22 52.34 -25.53
CA ASN A 2 -5.93 52.47 -24.86
C ASN A 2 -5.02 51.25 -25.11
N ILE A 3 -3.83 51.46 -25.59
CA ILE A 3 -2.84 50.40 -25.92
C ILE A 3 -2.61 49.46 -24.75
N TRP A 4 -2.72 49.95 -23.53
CA TRP A 4 -2.60 49.19 -22.29
C TRP A 4 -3.74 48.15 -22.10
N ILE A 5 -4.94 48.43 -22.66
CA ILE A 5 -6.07 47.48 -22.61
C ILE A 5 -5.80 46.31 -23.56
N ILE A 6 -5.24 46.61 -24.75
CA ILE A 6 -4.89 45.55 -25.72
C ILE A 6 -3.79 44.65 -25.19
N ILE A 7 -2.76 45.25 -24.55
CA ILE A 7 -1.67 44.50 -23.93
C ILE A 7 -2.23 43.63 -22.79
N GLY A 8 -3.11 44.19 -21.93
CA GLY A 8 -3.75 43.43 -20.85
C GLY A 8 -4.56 42.22 -21.34
N ILE A 9 -5.36 42.40 -22.39
CA ILE A 9 -6.14 41.30 -23.01
C ILE A 9 -5.20 40.24 -23.60
N GLY A 10 -4.10 40.65 -24.24
CA GLY A 10 -3.10 39.75 -24.79
C GLY A 10 -2.43 38.89 -23.71
N ILE A 11 -2.06 39.48 -22.58
CA ILE A 11 -1.44 38.75 -21.43
C ILE A 11 -2.46 37.73 -20.86
N VAL A 12 -3.72 38.11 -20.66
CA VAL A 12 -4.75 37.22 -20.15
C VAL A 12 -5.02 36.06 -21.12
N ALA A 13 -5.05 36.31 -22.42
CA ALA A 13 -5.22 35.29 -23.43
C ALA A 13 -4.06 34.27 -23.42
N ILE A 14 -2.82 34.74 -23.35
CA ILE A 14 -1.63 33.90 -23.29
C ILE A 14 -1.65 33.07 -22.00
N ALA A 15 -1.93 33.68 -20.84
CA ALA A 15 -2.05 32.99 -19.58
C ALA A 15 -3.13 31.90 -19.60
N SER A 16 -4.28 32.17 -20.21
CA SER A 16 -5.39 31.22 -20.38
C SER A 16 -4.99 30.04 -21.26
N ILE A 17 -4.24 30.28 -22.34
CA ILE A 17 -3.72 29.21 -23.21
C ILE A 17 -2.71 28.34 -22.44
N PHE A 18 -1.76 28.96 -21.74
CA PHE A 18 -0.80 28.22 -20.90
C PHE A 18 -1.51 27.38 -19.83
N TYR A 19 -2.52 27.95 -19.16
CA TYR A 19 -3.33 27.21 -18.18
C TYR A 19 -4.07 26.03 -18.80
N ALA A 20 -4.67 26.22 -19.98
CA ALA A 20 -5.36 25.15 -20.71
C ALA A 20 -4.40 24.01 -21.08
N ILE A 21 -3.24 24.33 -21.63
CA ILE A 21 -2.20 23.36 -22.00
C ILE A 21 -1.70 22.61 -20.75
N TYR A 22 -1.43 23.33 -19.67
CA TYR A 22 -1.00 22.75 -18.39
C TYR A 22 -2.05 21.79 -17.82
N LYS A 23 -3.32 22.22 -17.81
CA LYS A 23 -4.45 21.38 -17.36
C LYS A 23 -4.63 20.14 -18.24
N GLN A 24 -4.49 20.28 -19.56
CA GLN A 24 -4.56 19.16 -20.49
C GLN A 24 -3.42 18.15 -20.25
N LYS A 25 -2.21 18.63 -20.01
CA LYS A 25 -1.04 17.77 -19.69
C LYS A 25 -1.25 16.98 -18.40
N ILE A 26 -1.78 17.63 -17.36
CA ILE A 26 -2.11 16.96 -16.09
C ILE A 26 -3.20 15.91 -16.28
N ASN A 27 -4.28 16.25 -17.00
CA ASN A 27 -5.37 15.30 -17.23
C ASN A 27 -4.89 14.08 -18.03
N LYS A 28 -4.06 14.30 -19.06
CA LYS A 28 -3.47 13.20 -19.84
C LYS A 28 -2.56 12.30 -19.00
N ALA A 29 -1.75 12.90 -18.11
CA ALA A 29 -0.89 12.15 -17.20
C ALA A 29 -1.73 11.30 -16.22
N ARG A 30 -2.79 11.87 -15.65
CA ARG A 30 -3.73 11.15 -14.77
C ARG A 30 -4.42 9.99 -15.49
N GLU A 31 -4.86 10.20 -16.72
CA GLU A 31 -5.50 9.16 -17.53
C GLU A 31 -4.54 8.01 -17.85
N GLN A 32 -3.30 8.33 -18.19
CA GLN A 32 -2.26 7.32 -18.39
C GLN A 32 -1.96 6.53 -17.11
N GLN A 33 -1.88 7.20 -15.96
CA GLN A 33 -1.70 6.52 -14.67
C GLN A 33 -2.88 5.58 -14.37
N ARG A 34 -4.12 6.00 -14.62
CA ARG A 34 -5.31 5.15 -14.43
C ARG A 34 -5.30 3.92 -15.34
N LEU A 35 -4.92 4.08 -16.60
CA LEU A 35 -4.82 2.97 -17.55
C LEU A 35 -3.74 1.98 -17.11
N THR A 36 -2.56 2.47 -16.73
CA THR A 36 -1.48 1.64 -16.21
C THR A 36 -1.89 0.90 -14.93
N LEU A 37 -2.56 1.60 -14.01
CA LEU A 37 -3.11 1.01 -12.78
C LEU A 37 -4.08 -0.14 -13.11
N THR A 38 -5.04 0.08 -14.03
CA THR A 38 -6.03 -0.92 -14.43
C THR A 38 -5.37 -2.14 -15.08
N GLN A 39 -4.36 -1.94 -15.92
CA GLN A 39 -3.59 -3.03 -16.54
C GLN A 39 -2.84 -3.85 -15.49
N ASN A 40 -2.16 -3.17 -14.56
CA ASN A 40 -1.42 -3.82 -13.49
C ASN A 40 -2.35 -4.60 -12.55
N ILE A 41 -3.50 -4.02 -12.18
CA ILE A 41 -4.57 -4.71 -11.42
C ILE A 41 -4.97 -6.01 -12.13
N SER A 42 -5.27 -5.93 -13.43
CA SER A 42 -5.69 -7.10 -14.21
C SER A 42 -4.62 -8.20 -14.22
N HIS A 43 -3.36 -7.83 -14.32
CA HIS A 43 -2.23 -8.78 -14.27
C HIS A 43 -2.05 -9.41 -12.89
N GLU A 44 -2.11 -8.60 -11.82
CA GLU A 44 -1.93 -9.10 -10.45
C GLU A 44 -3.11 -9.95 -9.96
N LEU A 45 -4.33 -9.71 -10.46
CA LEU A 45 -5.49 -10.57 -10.22
C LEU A 45 -5.41 -11.91 -10.98
N LYS A 46 -4.93 -11.88 -12.21
CA LYS A 46 -4.85 -13.08 -13.07
C LYS A 46 -3.93 -14.16 -12.49
N THR A 47 -2.84 -13.77 -11.85
CA THR A 47 -1.84 -14.68 -11.30
C THR A 47 -2.39 -15.58 -10.18
N PRO A 48 -2.96 -15.05 -9.08
CA PRO A 48 -3.53 -15.89 -8.03
C PRO A 48 -4.73 -16.70 -8.51
N VAL A 49 -5.59 -16.14 -9.37
CA VAL A 49 -6.73 -16.87 -9.97
C VAL A 49 -6.24 -18.07 -10.79
N ALA A 50 -5.25 -17.89 -11.65
CA ALA A 50 -4.68 -19.00 -12.43
C ALA A 50 -4.01 -20.05 -11.53
N SER A 51 -3.34 -19.63 -10.46
CA SER A 51 -2.73 -20.53 -9.47
C SER A 51 -3.78 -21.37 -8.74
N ILE A 52 -4.85 -20.73 -8.23
CA ILE A 52 -5.96 -21.42 -7.56
C ILE A 52 -6.59 -22.43 -8.51
N ARG A 53 -6.90 -22.01 -9.75
CA ARG A 53 -7.49 -22.87 -10.76
C ARG A 53 -6.60 -24.07 -11.06
N GLY A 54 -5.29 -23.88 -11.26
CA GLY A 54 -4.36 -24.98 -11.53
C GLY A 54 -4.25 -25.96 -10.37
N VAL A 55 -4.30 -25.48 -9.12
CA VAL A 55 -4.35 -26.35 -7.95
C VAL A 55 -5.64 -27.19 -7.94
N LEU A 56 -6.80 -26.56 -8.17
CA LEU A 56 -8.08 -27.25 -8.19
C LEU A 56 -8.15 -28.28 -9.35
N GLU A 57 -7.67 -27.93 -10.55
CA GLU A 57 -7.57 -28.85 -11.68
C GLU A 57 -6.70 -30.07 -11.33
N THR A 58 -5.55 -29.84 -10.66
CA THR A 58 -4.66 -30.93 -10.22
C THR A 58 -5.37 -31.86 -9.21
N LEU A 59 -6.07 -31.30 -8.23
CA LEU A 59 -6.82 -32.09 -7.24
C LEU A 59 -7.95 -32.92 -7.88
N LEU A 60 -8.61 -32.36 -8.91
CA LEU A 60 -9.68 -33.06 -9.64
C LEU A 60 -9.15 -34.19 -10.53
N MET A 61 -7.96 -33.99 -11.14
CA MET A 61 -7.34 -34.99 -12.02
C MET A 61 -6.68 -36.14 -11.25
N HIS A 62 -6.34 -35.94 -9.97
CA HIS A 62 -5.67 -36.92 -9.13
C HIS A 62 -6.48 -37.23 -7.86
N PRO A 63 -7.65 -37.88 -7.97
CA PRO A 63 -8.50 -38.19 -6.81
C PRO A 63 -7.83 -39.18 -5.83
N ASP A 64 -6.87 -39.94 -6.30
CA ASP A 64 -6.04 -40.92 -5.56
C ASP A 64 -4.77 -40.32 -4.93
N MET A 65 -4.62 -38.99 -5.00
CA MET A 65 -3.50 -38.28 -4.37
C MET A 65 -3.47 -38.55 -2.86
N ASP A 66 -2.30 -38.80 -2.31
CA ASP A 66 -2.15 -39.00 -0.86
C ASP A 66 -2.58 -37.76 -0.06
N GLU A 67 -3.04 -37.99 1.17
CA GLU A 67 -3.65 -36.96 2.02
C GLU A 67 -2.67 -35.82 2.33
N HIS A 68 -1.40 -36.10 2.50
CA HIS A 68 -0.38 -35.08 2.77
C HIS A 68 -0.20 -34.15 1.56
N GLN A 69 -0.08 -34.69 0.37
CA GLN A 69 0.03 -33.90 -0.86
C GLN A 69 -1.26 -33.10 -1.11
N ARG A 70 -2.42 -33.72 -0.91
CA ARG A 70 -3.73 -33.05 -1.02
C ARG A 70 -3.82 -31.84 -0.08
N SER A 71 -3.42 -32.00 1.18
CA SER A 71 -3.39 -30.93 2.17
C SER A 71 -2.49 -29.78 1.74
N LEU A 72 -1.29 -30.06 1.20
CA LEU A 72 -0.37 -29.05 0.69
C LEU A 72 -0.96 -28.25 -0.50
N PHE A 73 -1.70 -28.91 -1.39
CA PHE A 73 -2.35 -28.25 -2.51
C PHE A 73 -3.49 -27.34 -2.02
N ILE A 74 -4.31 -27.82 -1.09
CA ILE A 74 -5.38 -27.04 -0.47
C ILE A 74 -4.82 -25.81 0.24
N GLU A 75 -3.77 -25.99 1.05
CA GLU A 75 -3.05 -24.89 1.72
C GLU A 75 -2.58 -23.82 0.74
N ARG A 76 -1.97 -24.22 -0.39
CA ARG A 76 -1.53 -23.30 -1.44
C ARG A 76 -2.70 -22.53 -2.05
N ALA A 77 -3.83 -23.20 -2.33
CA ALA A 77 -5.01 -22.53 -2.87
C ALA A 77 -5.58 -21.52 -1.86
N TYR A 78 -5.63 -21.90 -0.58
CA TYR A 78 -6.08 -21.04 0.51
C TYR A 78 -5.22 -19.78 0.64
N GLN A 79 -3.89 -19.92 0.61
CA GLN A 79 -2.96 -18.79 0.66
C GLN A 79 -3.14 -17.85 -0.55
N GLN A 80 -3.34 -18.39 -1.76
CA GLN A 80 -3.60 -17.56 -2.94
C GLN A 80 -4.95 -16.86 -2.90
N SER A 81 -5.97 -17.50 -2.28
CA SER A 81 -7.27 -16.86 -2.06
C SER A 81 -7.19 -15.70 -1.08
N GLY A 82 -6.45 -15.84 0.03
CA GLY A 82 -6.17 -14.76 0.97
C GLY A 82 -5.46 -13.58 0.31
N ARG A 83 -4.45 -13.87 -0.50
CA ARG A 83 -3.74 -12.84 -1.27
C ARG A 83 -4.67 -12.10 -2.24
N LEU A 84 -5.58 -12.81 -2.91
CA LEU A 84 -6.57 -12.21 -3.81
C LEU A 84 -7.52 -11.29 -3.05
N ALA A 85 -7.99 -11.71 -1.87
CA ALA A 85 -8.86 -10.90 -1.01
C ALA A 85 -8.17 -9.58 -0.60
N ASN A 86 -6.91 -9.64 -0.15
CA ASN A 86 -6.14 -8.46 0.21
C ASN A 86 -5.97 -7.50 -0.98
N LEU A 87 -5.65 -8.03 -2.17
CA LEU A 87 -5.51 -7.21 -3.38
C LEU A 87 -6.82 -6.49 -3.75
N VAL A 88 -7.97 -7.16 -3.61
CA VAL A 88 -9.29 -6.55 -3.85
C VAL A 88 -9.57 -5.43 -2.84
N GLU A 89 -9.21 -5.62 -1.58
CA GLU A 89 -9.37 -4.60 -0.54
C GLU A 89 -8.47 -3.38 -0.79
N ASP A 90 -7.21 -3.59 -1.16
CA ASP A 90 -6.27 -2.53 -1.54
C ASP A 90 -6.83 -1.70 -2.71
N ILE A 91 -7.30 -2.37 -3.77
CA ILE A 91 -7.92 -1.71 -4.94
C ILE A 91 -9.17 -0.91 -4.54
N SER A 92 -10.00 -1.47 -3.66
CA SER A 92 -11.19 -0.77 -3.15
C SER A 92 -10.80 0.50 -2.39
N THR A 93 -9.75 0.43 -1.58
CA THR A 93 -9.22 1.58 -0.83
C THR A 93 -8.69 2.67 -1.76
N ILE A 94 -7.90 2.31 -2.78
CA ILE A 94 -7.40 3.26 -3.80
C ILE A 94 -8.56 3.93 -4.52
N ASN A 95 -9.56 3.16 -4.99
CA ASN A 95 -10.72 3.72 -5.67
C ASN A 95 -11.52 4.69 -4.79
N LYS A 96 -11.66 4.40 -3.51
CA LYS A 96 -12.34 5.29 -2.55
C LYS A 96 -11.55 6.58 -2.35
N LEU A 97 -10.22 6.51 -2.26
CA LEU A 97 -9.34 7.67 -2.14
C LEU A 97 -9.44 8.59 -3.37
N ASP A 98 -9.51 8.01 -4.58
CA ASP A 98 -9.55 8.76 -5.82
C ASP A 98 -10.91 9.43 -6.12
N THR A 99 -12.01 8.84 -5.65
CA THR A 99 -13.36 9.23 -6.09
C THR A 99 -14.14 10.05 -5.07
N GLN A 100 -13.78 10.01 -3.79
CA GLN A 100 -14.58 10.59 -2.71
C GLN A 100 -13.74 11.47 -1.78
N THR A 101 -13.71 12.76 -2.02
CA THR A 101 -13.09 13.77 -1.15
C THR A 101 -13.68 13.78 0.29
N ASP A 102 -14.94 13.37 0.45
CA ASP A 102 -15.67 13.36 1.72
C ASP A 102 -15.76 11.97 2.38
N PHE A 103 -15.16 10.94 1.78
CA PHE A 103 -15.30 9.56 2.27
C PHE A 103 -14.66 9.32 3.64
N TYR A 104 -13.65 10.12 4.00
CA TYR A 104 -12.91 9.92 5.25
C TYR A 104 -13.31 10.92 6.31
N THR A 105 -14.27 10.53 7.15
CA THR A 105 -14.56 11.27 8.38
C THR A 105 -13.28 11.34 9.22
N ARG A 106 -12.81 12.55 9.47
CA ARG A 106 -11.69 12.80 10.38
C ARG A 106 -12.21 12.85 11.80
N LEU A 107 -11.67 11.98 12.63
CA LEU A 107 -12.02 11.88 14.05
C LEU A 107 -10.80 12.15 14.93
N GLN A 108 -11.07 12.50 16.18
CA GLN A 108 -10.03 12.51 17.21
C GLN A 108 -9.72 11.06 17.58
N LEU A 109 -8.47 10.64 17.38
CA LEU A 109 -8.02 9.28 17.55
C LEU A 109 -6.79 9.23 18.44
N ASP A 110 -6.73 8.25 19.31
CA ASP A 110 -5.52 7.97 20.10
C ASP A 110 -4.55 7.12 19.26
N LEU A 111 -3.44 7.73 18.84
CA LEU A 111 -2.42 7.06 18.03
C LEU A 111 -1.79 5.87 18.77
N TYR A 112 -1.65 5.96 20.09
CA TYR A 112 -1.19 4.84 20.91
C TYR A 112 -2.04 3.59 20.69
N THR A 113 -3.37 3.74 20.78
CA THR A 113 -4.32 2.64 20.59
C THR A 113 -4.22 2.05 19.18
N ILE A 114 -4.03 2.87 18.14
CA ILE A 114 -3.87 2.38 16.76
C ILE A 114 -2.61 1.53 16.63
N VAL A 115 -1.48 2.01 17.16
CA VAL A 115 -0.21 1.27 17.09
C VAL A 115 -0.27 -0.02 17.90
N GLU A 116 -0.86 -0.01 19.10
CA GLU A 116 -1.06 -1.22 19.91
C GLU A 116 -1.89 -2.27 19.18
N ASN A 117 -2.98 -1.87 18.51
CA ASN A 117 -3.80 -2.78 17.73
C ASN A 117 -2.99 -3.42 16.58
N VAL A 118 -2.19 -2.63 15.86
CA VAL A 118 -1.29 -3.17 14.82
C VAL A 118 -0.27 -4.16 15.39
N VAL A 119 0.36 -3.84 16.51
CA VAL A 119 1.33 -4.73 17.17
C VAL A 119 0.66 -6.03 17.62
N GLN A 120 -0.54 -5.94 18.18
CA GLN A 120 -1.31 -7.10 18.62
C GLN A 120 -1.69 -8.00 17.44
N ASP A 121 -2.22 -7.43 16.36
CA ASP A 121 -2.66 -8.16 15.17
C ASP A 121 -1.49 -8.86 14.45
N LEU A 122 -0.31 -8.24 14.45
CA LEU A 122 0.88 -8.80 13.82
C LEU A 122 1.72 -9.68 14.77
N SER A 123 1.37 -9.79 16.05
CA SER A 123 2.18 -10.46 17.09
C SER A 123 2.46 -11.93 16.79
N LEU A 124 1.45 -12.69 16.37
CA LEU A 124 1.62 -14.10 16.02
C LEU A 124 2.55 -14.28 14.82
N ARG A 125 2.36 -13.46 13.81
CA ARG A 125 3.15 -13.48 12.59
C ARG A 125 4.60 -13.06 12.84
N ALA A 126 4.80 -12.03 13.66
CA ALA A 126 6.13 -11.61 14.12
C ALA A 126 6.83 -12.74 14.88
N THR A 127 6.14 -13.40 15.81
CA THR A 127 6.68 -14.54 16.57
C THR A 127 7.11 -15.68 15.65
N GLN A 128 6.29 -16.05 14.67
CA GLN A 128 6.60 -17.10 13.68
C GLN A 128 7.81 -16.74 12.81
N ALA A 129 7.98 -15.46 12.47
CA ALA A 129 9.14 -14.97 11.72
C ALA A 129 10.39 -14.70 12.60
N GLY A 130 10.29 -14.85 13.92
CA GLY A 130 11.35 -14.47 14.87
C GLY A 130 11.59 -12.97 14.96
N ALA A 131 10.62 -12.16 14.51
CA ALA A 131 10.68 -10.70 14.54
C ALA A 131 10.25 -10.15 15.92
N LYS A 132 10.77 -8.97 16.27
CA LYS A 132 10.40 -8.22 17.47
C LYS A 132 9.84 -6.85 17.06
N ILE A 133 8.70 -6.48 17.63
CA ILE A 133 8.09 -5.18 17.41
C ILE A 133 8.08 -4.43 18.74
N SER A 134 8.52 -3.20 18.74
CA SER A 134 8.50 -2.31 19.90
C SER A 134 8.07 -0.90 19.50
N HIS A 135 7.48 -0.15 20.42
CA HIS A 135 7.17 1.26 20.18
C HIS A 135 7.31 2.11 21.46
N ASN A 136 7.51 3.42 21.25
CA ASN A 136 7.55 4.41 22.32
C ASN A 136 6.49 5.52 22.13
N ILE A 137 5.41 5.21 21.44
CA ILE A 137 4.31 6.17 21.24
C ILE A 137 3.69 6.50 22.61
N PRO A 138 3.58 7.78 22.99
CA PRO A 138 2.97 8.18 24.26
C PRO A 138 1.51 7.80 24.35
N LYS A 139 1.06 7.35 25.52
CA LYS A 139 -0.36 7.12 25.78
C LYS A 139 -1.13 8.44 25.64
N HIS A 140 -2.37 8.34 25.12
CA HIS A 140 -3.24 9.50 24.89
C HIS A 140 -2.68 10.55 23.93
N LEU A 141 -1.89 10.12 22.93
CA LEU A 141 -1.48 10.98 21.84
C LEU A 141 -2.64 11.13 20.85
N ILE A 142 -3.44 12.19 21.06
CA ILE A 142 -4.63 12.44 20.24
C ILE A 142 -4.25 13.16 18.96
N ILE A 143 -4.64 12.58 17.83
CA ILE A 143 -4.48 13.15 16.49
C ILE A 143 -5.81 13.20 15.75
N THR A 144 -5.93 14.10 14.78
CA THR A 144 -7.10 14.16 13.90
C THR A 144 -6.84 13.38 12.63
N GLY A 145 -7.60 12.31 12.39
CA GLY A 145 -7.38 11.45 11.23
C GLY A 145 -8.51 10.46 10.97
N ASN A 146 -8.26 9.54 10.06
CA ASN A 146 -9.13 8.39 9.80
C ASN A 146 -8.45 7.12 10.34
N TYR A 147 -9.18 6.35 11.15
CA TYR A 147 -8.64 5.14 11.78
C TYR A 147 -8.11 4.13 10.77
N THR A 148 -8.90 3.80 9.75
CA THR A 148 -8.55 2.78 8.75
C THR A 148 -7.27 3.13 8.01
N LEU A 149 -7.12 4.41 7.61
CA LEU A 149 -5.91 4.85 6.89
C LEU A 149 -4.67 4.84 7.78
N LEU A 150 -4.80 5.34 9.00
CA LEU A 150 -3.68 5.33 9.95
C LEU A 150 -3.26 3.91 10.31
N TYR A 151 -4.24 3.05 10.61
CA TYR A 151 -3.98 1.63 10.85
C TYR A 151 -3.25 0.98 9.66
N SER A 152 -3.74 1.21 8.42
CA SER A 152 -3.12 0.65 7.21
C SER A 152 -1.68 1.12 7.02
N ILE A 153 -1.34 2.39 7.33
CA ILE A 153 0.03 2.90 7.25
C ILE A 153 0.96 2.08 8.16
N PHE A 154 0.62 1.96 9.44
CA PHE A 154 1.46 1.22 10.39
C PHE A 154 1.50 -0.26 10.06
N HIS A 155 0.35 -0.87 9.77
CA HIS A 155 0.25 -2.28 9.44
C HIS A 155 1.11 -2.65 8.23
N ASN A 156 0.99 -1.93 7.12
CA ASN A 156 1.71 -2.24 5.89
C ASN A 156 3.23 -2.09 6.05
N ILE A 157 3.70 -1.06 6.76
CA ILE A 157 5.14 -0.86 6.95
C ILE A 157 5.71 -1.94 7.89
N VAL A 158 5.03 -2.24 9.00
CA VAL A 158 5.47 -3.27 9.95
C VAL A 158 5.41 -4.66 9.31
N GLU A 159 4.35 -4.98 8.57
CA GLU A 159 4.21 -6.23 7.85
C GLU A 159 5.31 -6.39 6.78
N ASN A 160 5.64 -5.33 6.06
CA ASN A 160 6.77 -5.35 5.13
C ASN A 160 8.08 -5.68 5.84
N ALA A 161 8.37 -5.05 6.98
CA ALA A 161 9.56 -5.36 7.75
C ALA A 161 9.61 -6.84 8.19
N ILE A 162 8.49 -7.40 8.69
CA ILE A 162 8.39 -8.82 9.05
C ILE A 162 8.66 -9.73 7.84
N ASN A 163 8.16 -9.36 6.67
CA ASN A 163 8.25 -10.19 5.46
C ASN A 163 9.62 -10.15 4.79
N TYR A 164 10.31 -9.01 4.83
CA TYR A 164 11.54 -8.80 4.06
C TYR A 164 12.82 -8.88 4.90
N VAL A 165 12.73 -8.77 6.22
CA VAL A 165 13.88 -8.78 7.13
C VAL A 165 13.85 -10.05 7.97
N GLU A 166 14.92 -10.84 7.88
CA GLU A 166 15.06 -12.02 8.73
C GLU A 166 15.32 -11.60 10.18
N LYS A 167 14.49 -12.13 11.11
CA LYS A 167 14.52 -11.74 12.53
C LYS A 167 14.46 -10.23 12.73
N ALA A 168 13.49 -9.59 12.08
CA ALA A 168 13.32 -8.14 12.10
C ALA A 168 13.24 -7.59 13.52
N GLU A 169 14.00 -6.53 13.80
CA GLU A 169 13.83 -5.68 14.98
C GLU A 169 13.18 -4.38 14.51
N ILE A 170 11.88 -4.22 14.82
CA ILE A 170 11.05 -3.13 14.32
C ILE A 170 10.76 -2.17 15.46
N ILE A 171 11.08 -0.89 15.26
CA ILE A 171 10.90 0.15 16.26
C ILE A 171 10.01 1.25 15.68
N ILE A 172 8.86 1.52 16.33
CA ILE A 172 7.95 2.62 15.99
C ILE A 172 8.14 3.70 17.06
N GLN A 173 8.53 4.90 16.66
CA GLN A 173 8.81 5.95 17.63
C GLN A 173 8.27 7.33 17.19
N LEU A 174 7.77 8.08 18.17
CA LEU A 174 7.53 9.50 18.02
C LEU A 174 8.87 10.23 17.96
N THR A 175 9.14 10.92 16.86
CA THR A 175 10.40 11.67 16.67
C THR A 175 10.27 13.13 17.02
N HIS A 176 9.13 13.75 16.69
CA HIS A 176 8.88 15.15 16.95
C HIS A 176 7.36 15.43 16.95
N GLN A 177 6.95 16.47 17.67
CA GLN A 177 5.60 17.00 17.65
C GLN A 177 5.66 18.52 17.68
N ASP A 178 4.88 19.15 16.80
CA ASP A 178 4.67 20.59 16.77
C ASP A 178 3.15 20.91 16.69
N PRO A 179 2.74 22.19 16.83
CA PRO A 179 1.33 22.54 16.69
C PRO A 179 0.76 22.18 15.33
N GLY A 180 -0.03 21.10 15.28
CA GLY A 180 -0.72 20.63 14.09
C GLY A 180 -0.06 19.44 13.37
N ASN A 181 1.17 19.04 13.73
CA ASN A 181 1.85 17.91 13.10
C ASN A 181 2.46 16.96 14.13
N VAL A 182 2.40 15.68 13.81
CA VAL A 182 3.06 14.61 14.56
C VAL A 182 3.99 13.87 13.61
N TYR A 183 5.26 13.74 14.00
CA TYR A 183 6.29 13.06 13.23
C TYR A 183 6.68 11.77 13.93
N PHE A 184 6.67 10.67 13.21
CA PHE A 184 7.11 9.38 13.73
C PHE A 184 7.99 8.67 12.72
N SER A 185 8.82 7.76 13.20
CA SER A 185 9.61 6.86 12.37
C SER A 185 9.26 5.42 12.66
N ILE A 186 9.32 4.60 11.63
CA ILE A 186 9.28 3.15 11.72
C ILE A 186 10.58 2.66 11.13
N SER A 187 11.41 1.98 11.92
CA SER A 187 12.71 1.50 11.48
C SER A 187 12.83 -0.01 11.69
N ASP A 188 13.56 -0.65 10.81
CA ASP A 188 13.94 -2.05 10.88
C ASP A 188 15.45 -2.20 10.78
N ASN A 189 15.97 -3.39 11.09
CA ASN A 189 17.38 -3.73 10.99
C ASN A 189 17.75 -4.42 9.66
N GLY A 190 16.94 -4.24 8.62
CA GLY A 190 17.15 -4.83 7.29
C GLY A 190 18.27 -4.16 6.49
N GLN A 191 18.51 -4.70 5.31
CA GLN A 191 19.52 -4.19 4.37
C GLN A 191 19.19 -2.82 3.75
N GLY A 192 17.99 -2.28 4.05
CA GLY A 192 17.49 -1.04 3.46
C GLY A 192 17.04 -1.21 2.00
N ILE A 193 16.67 -0.08 1.39
CA ILE A 193 16.18 -0.01 0.02
C ILE A 193 17.29 0.58 -0.86
N PRO A 194 17.62 -0.04 -2.01
CA PRO A 194 18.58 0.51 -2.96
C PRO A 194 18.24 1.95 -3.37
N SER A 195 19.24 2.80 -3.53
CA SER A 195 19.04 4.24 -3.78
C SER A 195 18.28 4.53 -5.07
N ASP A 196 18.46 3.70 -6.10
CA ASP A 196 17.74 3.77 -7.37
C ASP A 196 16.26 3.39 -7.24
N ALA A 197 15.91 2.55 -6.27
CA ALA A 197 14.55 2.14 -6.00
C ALA A 197 13.77 3.18 -5.16
N LEU A 198 14.46 4.01 -4.36
CA LEU A 198 13.79 4.96 -3.45
C LEU A 198 12.84 5.94 -4.15
N ALA A 199 13.15 6.34 -5.38
CA ALA A 199 12.28 7.23 -6.16
C ALA A 199 10.95 6.57 -6.57
N HIS A 200 10.88 5.24 -6.53
CA HIS A 200 9.78 4.45 -7.09
C HIS A 200 8.95 3.71 -6.03
N ILE A 201 9.38 3.69 -4.76
CA ILE A 201 8.71 2.90 -3.69
C ILE A 201 7.25 3.28 -3.44
N PHE A 202 6.82 4.46 -3.85
CA PHE A 202 5.43 4.92 -3.78
C PHE A 202 4.66 4.73 -5.09
N GLU A 203 5.29 4.17 -6.13
CA GLU A 203 4.59 3.84 -7.35
C GLU A 203 3.78 2.55 -7.16
N HIS A 204 2.53 2.56 -7.58
CA HIS A 204 1.66 1.38 -7.48
C HIS A 204 2.26 0.19 -8.23
N PHE A 205 2.29 -0.98 -7.58
CA PHE A 205 2.85 -2.24 -8.09
C PHE A 205 4.37 -2.23 -8.30
N TYR A 206 5.07 -1.17 -7.87
CA TYR A 206 6.51 -1.18 -7.89
C TYR A 206 7.06 -2.16 -6.84
N ARG A 207 8.10 -2.89 -7.21
CA ARG A 207 8.76 -3.87 -6.34
C ARG A 207 10.24 -3.93 -6.70
N VAL A 208 11.10 -3.85 -5.70
CA VAL A 208 12.55 -3.91 -5.87
C VAL A 208 12.98 -5.28 -6.41
N ASP A 209 12.33 -6.35 -5.96
CA ASP A 209 12.66 -7.73 -6.34
C ASP A 209 11.40 -8.53 -6.71
N LYS A 210 11.13 -8.66 -8.03
CA LYS A 210 9.93 -9.33 -8.56
C LYS A 210 9.87 -10.83 -8.26
N GLY A 211 11.02 -11.47 -8.00
CA GLY A 211 11.11 -12.92 -7.79
C GLY A 211 10.87 -13.32 -6.33
N ARG A 212 11.56 -12.68 -5.40
CA ARG A 212 11.53 -12.99 -3.96
C ARG A 212 10.22 -12.56 -3.31
N SER A 213 9.74 -11.38 -3.70
CA SER A 213 8.54 -10.78 -3.14
C SER A 213 7.23 -11.48 -3.55
N ARG A 214 7.18 -12.23 -4.66
CA ARG A 214 6.02 -13.07 -5.02
C ARG A 214 5.79 -14.22 -4.04
N LYS A 215 6.85 -14.77 -3.45
CA LYS A 215 6.75 -15.84 -2.43
C LYS A 215 6.26 -15.30 -1.08
N GLN A 216 6.45 -14.03 -0.81
CA GLN A 216 6.14 -13.40 0.48
C GLN A 216 4.79 -12.65 0.51
N GLY A 217 4.01 -12.68 -0.57
CA GLY A 217 2.59 -12.27 -0.60
C GLY A 217 2.32 -10.77 -0.79
N GLY A 218 3.32 -9.90 -0.85
CA GLY A 218 3.09 -8.46 -1.03
C GLY A 218 2.42 -8.12 -2.37
N THR A 219 1.47 -7.17 -2.38
CA THR A 219 0.73 -6.69 -3.57
C THR A 219 1.49 -5.60 -4.34
N GLY A 220 2.34 -4.82 -3.66
CA GLY A 220 2.99 -3.64 -4.20
C GLY A 220 2.03 -2.44 -4.38
N LEU A 221 0.88 -2.47 -3.74
CA LEU A 221 -0.11 -1.40 -3.70
C LEU A 221 0.08 -0.51 -2.48
#